data_079a8ee7adaa07b9fca1c8005c3ff8f6
#
_entry.id   079a8ee7adaa07b9fca1c8005c3ff8f6
#
_cell.length_a   1.000
_cell.length_b   1.000
_cell.length_c   1.000
_cell.angle_alpha   90.00
_cell.angle_beta   90.00
_cell.angle_gamma   90.00
#
_symmetry.space_group_name_H-M   'P 1'
#
loop_
_entity.id
_entity.type
_entity.pdbx_description
1 polymer ?
#
loop_
_entity_poly.entity_id
_entity_poly.type
_entity_poly.pdbx_seq_one_letter_code
_entity_poly.pdbx_strand_id
1 'polypeptide(L)'
;MSRASASWFERYQAVRRPLEVAFWVLAIGLQGLLNTTVALMDVREAGLPVPTWHLVLWEASSHLVVLALIPALVAWERRFPLHWDTLRRHLPWHLLGSLLFSVVHVVLMVLLRKAGHALAGESYQFGGWLAQWGYEYLKDV
;
A
#
# COMPACT_ATOMS: atom_id res chain seq x y z
N MET A 1 -15.27 -43.59 -20.55
CA MET A 1 -15.61 -42.35 -19.88
C MET A 1 -14.50 -41.33 -20.14
N SER A 2 -14.69 -40.44 -21.12
CA SER A 2 -13.73 -39.42 -21.50
C SER A 2 -13.72 -38.34 -20.39
N ARG A 3 -12.59 -38.17 -19.69
CA ARG A 3 -12.36 -36.99 -18.85
C ARG A 3 -12.22 -35.80 -19.81
N ALA A 4 -13.30 -35.01 -19.94
CA ALA A 4 -13.24 -33.77 -20.66
C ALA A 4 -12.07 -32.96 -20.09
N SER A 5 -11.08 -32.65 -20.89
CA SER A 5 -9.98 -31.78 -20.51
C SER A 5 -10.59 -30.43 -20.20
N ALA A 6 -10.48 -29.99 -18.94
CA ALA A 6 -10.92 -28.66 -18.55
C ALA A 6 -10.37 -27.63 -19.55
N SER A 7 -11.23 -26.74 -20.03
CA SER A 7 -10.82 -25.71 -20.98
C SER A 7 -9.72 -24.85 -20.37
N TRP A 8 -8.86 -24.26 -21.19
CA TRP A 8 -7.85 -23.30 -20.75
C TRP A 8 -8.45 -22.23 -19.82
N PHE A 9 -9.64 -21.75 -20.15
CA PHE A 9 -10.37 -20.73 -19.39
C PHE A 9 -10.78 -21.22 -17.99
N GLU A 10 -11.24 -22.46 -17.85
CA GLU A 10 -11.60 -23.05 -16.55
C GLU A 10 -10.37 -23.21 -15.64
N ARG A 11 -9.22 -23.62 -16.21
CA ARG A 11 -7.96 -23.69 -15.46
C ARG A 11 -7.49 -22.32 -15.02
N TYR A 12 -7.61 -21.31 -15.87
CA TYR A 12 -7.28 -19.93 -15.52
C TYR A 12 -8.18 -19.40 -14.40
N GLN A 13 -9.48 -19.64 -14.45
CA GLN A 13 -10.43 -19.20 -13.42
C GLN A 13 -10.09 -19.80 -12.04
N ALA A 14 -9.64 -21.04 -11.98
CA ALA A 14 -9.26 -21.71 -10.75
C ALA A 14 -8.03 -21.07 -10.06
N VAL A 15 -7.10 -20.54 -10.85
CA VAL A 15 -5.84 -19.96 -10.34
C VAL A 15 -5.81 -18.43 -10.35
N ARG A 16 -6.84 -17.79 -10.85
CA ARG A 16 -6.90 -16.33 -11.01
C ARG A 16 -6.67 -15.58 -9.69
N ARG A 17 -7.40 -15.95 -8.64
CA ARG A 17 -7.27 -15.28 -7.33
C ARG A 17 -5.87 -15.38 -6.73
N PRO A 18 -5.25 -16.58 -6.63
CA PRO A 18 -3.88 -16.67 -6.13
C PRO A 18 -2.87 -15.92 -7.02
N LEU A 19 -3.06 -15.89 -8.33
CA LEU A 19 -2.21 -15.11 -9.24
C LEU A 19 -2.36 -13.59 -9.01
N GLU A 20 -3.58 -13.09 -8.84
CA GLU A 20 -3.83 -11.68 -8.49
C GLU A 20 -3.17 -11.30 -7.16
N VAL A 21 -3.30 -12.13 -6.13
CA VAL A 21 -2.64 -11.91 -4.84
C VAL A 21 -1.12 -11.95 -4.98
N ALA A 22 -0.57 -12.95 -5.66
CA ALA A 22 0.86 -13.06 -5.90
C ALA A 22 1.41 -11.84 -6.66
N PHE A 23 0.69 -11.37 -7.68
CA PHE A 23 1.05 -10.16 -8.42
C PHE A 23 1.15 -8.93 -7.50
N TRP A 24 0.13 -8.69 -6.66
CA TRP A 24 0.14 -7.54 -5.75
C TRP A 24 1.24 -7.65 -4.70
N VAL A 25 1.45 -8.83 -4.13
CA VAL A 25 2.53 -9.07 -3.15
C VAL A 25 3.89 -8.80 -3.78
N LEU A 26 4.13 -9.30 -4.99
CA LEU A 26 5.40 -9.10 -5.70
C LEU A 26 5.59 -7.63 -6.11
N ALA A 27 4.56 -6.98 -6.65
CA ALA A 27 4.63 -5.58 -7.09
C ALA A 27 4.90 -4.64 -5.91
N ILE A 28 4.12 -4.74 -4.84
CA ILE A 28 4.28 -3.91 -3.63
C ILE A 28 5.59 -4.26 -2.90
N GLY A 29 5.95 -5.55 -2.83
CA GLY A 29 7.22 -5.98 -2.23
C GLY A 29 8.45 -5.43 -2.97
N LEU A 30 8.43 -5.48 -4.31
CA LEU A 30 9.50 -4.91 -5.14
C LEU A 30 9.59 -3.39 -4.97
N GLN A 31 8.44 -2.70 -5.00
CA GLN A 31 8.41 -1.26 -4.77
C GLN A 31 8.96 -0.89 -3.38
N GLY A 32 8.58 -1.63 -2.33
CA GLY A 32 9.09 -1.43 -0.98
C GLY A 32 10.61 -1.65 -0.88
N LEU A 33 11.13 -2.66 -1.56
CA LEU A 33 12.57 -2.91 -1.63
C LEU A 33 13.32 -1.75 -2.33
N LEU A 34 12.80 -1.28 -3.45
CA LEU A 34 13.39 -0.15 -4.18
C LEU A 34 13.36 1.14 -3.34
N ASN A 35 12.21 1.47 -2.73
CA ASN A 35 12.09 2.65 -1.89
C ASN A 35 13.02 2.58 -0.67
N THR A 36 13.12 1.41 -0.02
CA THR A 36 14.06 1.21 1.10
C THR A 36 15.50 1.42 0.63
N THR A 37 15.85 0.93 -0.55
CA THR A 37 17.21 1.08 -1.10
C THR A 37 17.52 2.56 -1.38
N VAL A 38 16.59 3.29 -1.99
CA VAL A 38 16.75 4.73 -2.23
C VAL A 38 16.88 5.49 -0.92
N ALA A 39 16.00 5.25 0.06
CA ALA A 39 16.06 5.88 1.38
C ALA A 39 17.40 5.62 2.10
N LEU A 40 17.96 4.42 1.95
CA LEU A 40 19.29 4.07 2.49
C LEU A 40 20.40 4.86 1.79
N MET A 41 20.32 5.07 0.48
CA MET A 41 21.28 5.87 -0.27
C MET A 41 21.21 7.34 0.15
N ASP A 42 20.02 7.92 0.20
CA ASP A 42 19.80 9.32 0.58
C ASP A 42 20.34 9.63 1.98
N VAL A 43 20.06 8.76 2.96
CA VAL A 43 20.54 8.92 4.34
C VAL A 43 22.06 8.84 4.42
N ARG A 44 22.67 7.92 3.64
CA ARG A 44 24.13 7.80 3.58
C ARG A 44 24.80 9.00 2.94
N GLU A 45 24.23 9.50 1.83
CA GLU A 45 24.76 10.69 1.13
C GLU A 45 24.64 11.94 1.99
N ALA A 46 23.52 12.05 2.74
CA ALA A 46 23.31 13.15 3.68
C ALA A 46 24.16 13.05 4.97
N GLY A 47 24.85 11.94 5.20
CA GLY A 47 25.65 11.70 6.41
C GLY A 47 24.82 11.65 7.69
N LEU A 48 23.54 11.30 7.59
CA LEU A 48 22.62 11.27 8.73
C LEU A 48 22.78 9.97 9.53
N PRO A 49 22.86 10.05 10.88
CA PRO A 49 23.04 8.88 11.74
C PRO A 49 21.69 8.16 11.98
N VAL A 50 21.00 7.73 10.91
CA VAL A 50 19.73 7.00 11.02
C VAL A 50 20.00 5.49 10.96
N PRO A 51 19.58 4.70 11.95
CA PRO A 51 19.72 3.26 11.92
C PRO A 51 19.00 2.65 10.73
N THR A 52 19.62 1.71 10.05
CA THR A 52 19.05 1.03 8.86
C THR A 52 17.68 0.42 9.13
N TRP A 53 17.46 -0.15 10.33
CA TRP A 53 16.20 -0.79 10.66
C TRP A 53 15.03 0.20 10.77
N HIS A 54 15.26 1.49 11.10
CA HIS A 54 14.26 2.53 11.06
C HIS A 54 13.70 2.70 9.64
N LEU A 55 14.61 2.81 8.65
CA LEU A 55 14.23 2.98 7.25
C LEU A 55 13.46 1.76 6.73
N VAL A 56 13.93 0.56 7.06
CA VAL A 56 13.23 -0.68 6.74
C VAL A 56 11.84 -0.71 7.38
N LEU A 57 11.71 -0.36 8.66
CA LEU A 57 10.43 -0.32 9.35
C LEU A 57 9.48 0.71 8.74
N TRP A 58 9.99 1.88 8.38
CA TRP A 58 9.18 2.96 7.80
C TRP A 58 8.62 2.58 6.44
N GLU A 59 9.46 2.04 5.57
CA GLU A 59 9.02 1.59 4.24
C GLU A 59 8.14 0.33 4.34
N ALA A 60 8.53 -0.66 5.11
CA ALA A 60 7.75 -1.89 5.27
C ALA A 60 6.36 -1.62 5.86
N SER A 61 6.24 -0.75 6.88
CA SER A 61 4.94 -0.41 7.47
C SER A 61 3.98 0.22 6.45
N SER A 62 4.46 1.14 5.62
CA SER A 62 3.67 1.77 4.56
C SER A 62 3.19 0.73 3.54
N HIS A 63 4.11 -0.05 2.98
CA HIS A 63 3.79 -1.05 1.94
C HIS A 63 2.89 -2.17 2.45
N LEU A 64 3.05 -2.62 3.70
CA LEU A 64 2.17 -3.61 4.32
C LEU A 64 0.75 -3.09 4.47
N VAL A 65 0.58 -1.82 4.88
CA VAL A 65 -0.75 -1.20 4.97
C VAL A 65 -1.39 -1.08 3.60
N VAL A 66 -0.66 -0.60 2.58
CA VAL A 66 -1.17 -0.54 1.19
C VAL A 66 -1.63 -1.92 0.74
N LEU A 67 -0.80 -2.95 0.92
CA LEU A 67 -1.14 -4.33 0.55
C LEU A 67 -2.42 -4.82 1.27
N ALA A 68 -2.57 -4.52 2.56
CA ALA A 68 -3.75 -4.87 3.33
C ALA A 68 -5.02 -4.12 2.89
N LEU A 69 -4.88 -2.91 2.33
CA LEU A 69 -6.00 -2.09 1.87
C LEU A 69 -6.44 -2.41 0.42
N ILE A 70 -5.65 -3.16 -0.37
CA ILE A 70 -6.01 -3.53 -1.75
C ILE A 70 -7.43 -4.15 -1.86
N PRO A 71 -7.84 -5.10 -1.01
CA PRO A 71 -9.19 -5.66 -1.09
C PRO A 71 -10.30 -4.60 -0.92
N ALA A 72 -10.08 -3.61 -0.03
CA ALA A 72 -11.01 -2.51 0.20
C ALA A 72 -11.08 -1.58 -1.03
N LEU A 73 -9.93 -1.27 -1.65
CA LEU A 73 -9.86 -0.49 -2.89
C LEU A 73 -10.60 -1.18 -4.03
N VAL A 74 -10.39 -2.48 -4.20
CA VAL A 74 -11.09 -3.28 -5.22
C VAL A 74 -12.61 -3.30 -4.96
N ALA A 75 -13.05 -3.42 -3.71
CA ALA A 75 -14.46 -3.37 -3.35
C ALA A 75 -15.07 -1.99 -3.63
N TRP A 76 -14.33 -0.91 -3.35
CA TRP A 76 -14.74 0.45 -3.62
C TRP A 76 -14.89 0.71 -5.13
N GLU A 77 -13.90 0.31 -5.92
CA GLU A 77 -13.92 0.45 -7.38
C GLU A 77 -15.10 -0.31 -8.00
N ARG A 78 -15.39 -1.53 -7.53
CA ARG A 78 -16.55 -2.30 -7.96
C ARG A 78 -17.88 -1.62 -7.60
N ARG A 79 -17.94 -0.87 -6.52
CA ARG A 79 -19.14 -0.15 -6.07
C ARG A 79 -19.37 1.12 -6.87
N PHE A 80 -18.32 1.78 -7.32
CA PHE A 80 -18.33 3.05 -8.06
C PHE A 80 -17.49 2.95 -9.34
N PRO A 81 -17.87 2.09 -10.30
CA PRO A 81 -17.05 1.86 -11.48
C PRO A 81 -16.91 3.13 -12.32
N LEU A 82 -15.69 3.42 -12.78
CA LEU A 82 -15.37 4.56 -13.63
C LEU A 82 -15.55 4.16 -15.09
N HIS A 83 -16.67 4.61 -15.69
CA HIS A 83 -16.92 4.55 -17.13
C HIS A 83 -17.23 5.95 -17.65
N TRP A 84 -17.02 6.19 -18.92
CA TRP A 84 -17.27 7.50 -19.53
C TRP A 84 -18.66 8.04 -19.22
N ASP A 85 -19.69 7.19 -19.22
CA ASP A 85 -21.09 7.56 -18.97
C ASP A 85 -21.37 7.87 -17.49
N THR A 86 -20.58 7.31 -16.57
CA THR A 86 -20.79 7.44 -15.12
C THR A 86 -19.74 8.31 -14.45
N LEU A 87 -18.72 8.77 -15.18
CA LEU A 87 -17.56 9.48 -14.65
C LEU A 87 -17.96 10.66 -13.76
N ARG A 88 -18.82 11.56 -14.25
CA ARG A 88 -19.25 12.76 -13.51
C ARG A 88 -19.96 12.41 -12.20
N ARG A 89 -20.68 11.28 -12.15
CA ARG A 89 -21.42 10.81 -10.98
C ARG A 89 -20.52 10.12 -9.97
N HIS A 90 -19.54 9.35 -10.43
CA HIS A 90 -18.69 8.52 -9.56
C HIS A 90 -17.37 9.20 -9.16
N LEU A 91 -16.91 10.21 -9.91
CA LEU A 91 -15.69 10.94 -9.60
C LEU A 91 -15.65 11.51 -8.16
N PRO A 92 -16.73 12.14 -7.64
CA PRO A 92 -16.71 12.61 -6.24
C PRO A 92 -16.52 11.49 -5.23
N TRP A 93 -17.03 10.28 -5.49
CA TRP A 93 -16.82 9.11 -4.64
C TRP A 93 -15.37 8.62 -4.67
N HIS A 94 -14.71 8.70 -5.83
CA HIS A 94 -13.29 8.35 -5.92
C HIS A 94 -12.40 9.38 -5.21
N LEU A 95 -12.73 10.66 -5.26
CA LEU A 95 -12.05 11.68 -4.46
C LEU A 95 -12.23 11.44 -2.96
N LEU A 96 -13.45 11.13 -2.53
CA LEU A 96 -13.71 10.77 -1.14
C LEU A 96 -12.98 9.48 -0.75
N GLY A 97 -12.98 8.47 -1.63
CA GLY A 97 -12.27 7.20 -1.44
C GLY A 97 -10.77 7.41 -1.28
N SER A 98 -10.16 8.26 -2.11
CA SER A 98 -8.74 8.63 -2.02
C SER A 98 -8.41 9.30 -0.67
N LEU A 99 -9.25 10.24 -0.23
CA LEU A 99 -9.07 10.89 1.06
C LEU A 99 -9.19 9.91 2.23
N LEU A 100 -10.22 9.04 2.21
CA LEU A 100 -10.41 8.00 3.23
C LEU A 100 -9.25 7.01 3.24
N PHE A 101 -8.80 6.57 2.06
CA PHE A 101 -7.65 5.69 1.92
C PHE A 101 -6.41 6.31 2.58
N SER A 102 -6.09 7.56 2.24
CA SER A 102 -4.91 8.23 2.80
C SER A 102 -4.99 8.38 4.33
N VAL A 103 -6.15 8.75 4.87
CA VAL A 103 -6.32 8.85 6.33
C VAL A 103 -6.11 7.48 7.00
N VAL A 104 -6.76 6.42 6.49
CA VAL A 104 -6.63 5.07 7.04
C VAL A 104 -5.20 4.56 6.89
N HIS A 105 -4.57 4.76 5.72
CA HIS A 105 -3.18 4.38 5.46
C HIS A 105 -2.24 5.03 6.49
N VAL A 106 -2.28 6.36 6.62
CA VAL A 106 -1.39 7.08 7.55
C VAL A 106 -1.61 6.65 9.00
N VAL A 107 -2.87 6.49 9.44
CA VAL A 107 -3.16 6.04 10.82
C VAL A 107 -2.58 4.64 11.07
N LEU A 108 -2.84 3.68 10.19
CA LEU A 108 -2.35 2.31 10.35
C LEU A 108 -0.82 2.24 10.26
N MET A 109 -0.22 2.97 9.33
CA MET A 109 1.23 3.08 9.18
C MET A 109 1.89 3.63 10.46
N VAL A 110 1.35 4.71 11.03
CA VAL A 110 1.85 5.30 12.28
C VAL A 110 1.71 4.34 13.45
N LEU A 111 0.61 3.60 13.53
CA LEU A 111 0.41 2.58 14.57
C LEU A 111 1.46 1.46 14.45
N LEU A 112 1.73 0.98 13.24
CA LEU A 112 2.76 -0.05 13.01
C LEU A 112 4.17 0.48 13.35
N ARG A 113 4.49 1.72 12.95
CA ARG A 113 5.78 2.35 13.31
C ARG A 113 5.94 2.50 14.82
N LYS A 114 4.89 2.98 15.51
CA LYS A 114 4.91 3.06 16.98
C LYS A 114 5.09 1.70 17.64
N ALA A 115 4.39 0.68 17.16
CA ALA A 115 4.54 -0.67 17.69
C ALA A 115 5.95 -1.21 17.45
N GLY A 116 6.53 -1.03 16.26
CA GLY A 116 7.89 -1.47 15.93
C GLY A 116 8.95 -0.78 16.80
N HIS A 117 8.87 0.54 16.97
CA HIS A 117 9.77 1.28 17.84
C HIS A 117 9.61 0.89 19.32
N ALA A 118 8.38 0.70 19.80
CA ALA A 118 8.14 0.26 21.17
C ALA A 118 8.74 -1.13 21.46
N LEU A 119 8.69 -2.06 20.50
CA LEU A 119 9.35 -3.37 20.62
C LEU A 119 10.87 -3.27 20.69
N ALA A 120 11.45 -2.24 20.08
CA ALA A 120 12.88 -1.93 20.17
C ALA A 120 13.27 -1.09 21.41
N GLY A 121 12.31 -0.75 22.27
CA GLY A 121 12.53 0.11 23.45
C GLY A 121 12.68 1.60 23.12
N GLU A 122 12.25 2.01 21.93
CA GLU A 122 12.35 3.39 21.46
C GLU A 122 10.95 4.05 21.35
N SER A 123 10.92 5.38 21.30
CA SER A 123 9.69 6.16 21.07
C SER A 123 9.67 6.69 19.64
N TYR A 124 8.57 6.46 18.91
CA TYR A 124 8.32 7.05 17.61
C TYR A 124 7.43 8.27 17.72
N GLN A 125 7.88 9.40 17.17
CA GLN A 125 7.11 10.63 17.08
C GLN A 125 6.81 10.92 15.61
N PHE A 126 5.53 10.92 15.27
CA PHE A 126 5.07 11.34 13.96
C PHE A 126 4.89 12.87 13.99
N GLY A 127 5.84 13.66 13.64
CA GLY A 127 5.87 15.11 13.59
C GLY A 127 4.53 15.88 13.64
N GLY A 128 4.44 17.03 13.04
CA GLY A 128 3.16 17.78 12.94
C GLY A 128 2.15 17.05 12.04
N TRP A 129 1.06 16.57 12.62
CA TRP A 129 0.07 15.69 11.93
C TRP A 129 -0.39 16.21 10.57
N LEU A 130 -0.73 17.50 10.46
CA LEU A 130 -1.21 18.07 9.20
C LEU A 130 -0.13 18.12 8.11
N ALA A 131 1.08 18.52 8.46
CA ALA A 131 2.18 18.61 7.51
C ALA A 131 2.63 17.21 7.04
N GLN A 132 2.78 16.28 7.98
CA GLN A 132 3.18 14.90 7.69
C GLN A 132 2.10 14.15 6.91
N TRP A 133 0.83 14.31 7.29
CA TRP A 133 -0.28 13.72 6.55
C TRP A 133 -0.37 14.29 5.13
N GLY A 134 -0.22 15.62 4.96
CA GLY A 134 -0.20 16.23 3.64
C GLY A 134 0.94 15.71 2.76
N TYR A 135 2.12 15.49 3.34
CA TYR A 135 3.26 14.88 2.64
C TYR A 135 2.94 13.44 2.19
N GLU A 136 2.45 12.61 3.10
CA GLU A 136 2.10 11.22 2.77
C GLU A 136 0.94 11.16 1.75
N TYR A 137 -0.08 12.04 1.88
CA TYR A 137 -1.16 12.12 0.89
C TYR A 137 -0.64 12.42 -0.52
N LEU A 138 0.27 13.40 -0.66
CA LEU A 138 0.86 13.73 -1.97
C LEU A 138 1.77 12.62 -2.52
N LYS A 139 2.31 11.78 -1.65
CA LYS A 139 3.11 10.61 -2.03
C LYS A 139 2.22 9.44 -2.49
N ASP A 140 1.00 9.32 -1.96
CA ASP A 140 0.05 8.24 -2.25
C ASP A 140 -0.81 8.50 -3.51
N VAL A 141 -0.90 9.74 -4.00
CA VAL A 141 -1.70 10.17 -5.17
C VAL A 141 -0.85 10.27 -6.41
#